data_5789a47386513eea68c9a2e7fd049778
#
_entry.id   5789a47386513eea68c9a2e7fd049778
#
_cell.length_a   1.000
_cell.length_b   1.000
_cell.length_c   1.000
_cell.angle_alpha   90.00
_cell.angle_beta   90.00
_cell.angle_gamma   90.00
#
_symmetry.space_group_name_H-M   'P 1'
#
loop_
_entity.id
_entity.type
_entity.pdbx_description
1 polymer ?
#
loop_
_entity_poly.entity_id
_entity_poly.type
_entity_poly.pdbx_seq_one_letter_code
_entity_poly.pdbx_strand_id
1 'polypeptide(L)'
;MAPFFDVVLLGDGELLLPAFIDALQELRGSPRRERLLRLAQLPGVYVPSLYAPRYDSDGQLIAIDPLTAEVPAQVAKQTWRGNTLSHSTVITPEAAWPSIHMVEVVRSCPELCRFCLASYLTLPFRTPSLDDGLIPAVEAGLGATRRLGLLGASVTQHPQFDELLQWLNQERFADTRISVSSVRAATVTHELASILARRGSKSITIAIE
;
A
#
# COMPACT_ATOMS: atom_id res chain seq x y z
N MET A 1 -14.52 -3.52 15.65
CA MET A 1 -13.08 -3.85 15.77
C MET A 1 -12.30 -2.92 16.71
N ALA A 2 -12.66 -1.64 16.80
CA ALA A 2 -11.96 -0.66 17.66
C ALA A 2 -11.62 -1.13 19.09
N PRO A 3 -12.50 -1.83 19.83
CA PRO A 3 -12.17 -2.28 21.19
C PRO A 3 -11.00 -3.29 21.29
N PHE A 4 -10.60 -3.89 20.17
CA PHE A 4 -9.52 -4.88 20.14
C PHE A 4 -8.14 -4.28 19.80
N PHE A 5 -8.09 -2.99 19.44
CA PHE A 5 -6.86 -2.33 19.07
C PHE A 5 -6.55 -1.16 20.01
N ASP A 6 -5.32 -1.09 20.47
CA ASP A 6 -4.85 0.05 21.26
C ASP A 6 -4.64 1.28 20.38
N VAL A 7 -4.15 1.06 19.17
CA VAL A 7 -3.79 2.11 18.22
C VAL A 7 -4.12 1.66 16.79
N VAL A 8 -4.58 2.61 15.97
CA VAL A 8 -4.76 2.44 14.53
C VAL A 8 -3.98 3.55 13.83
N LEU A 9 -3.14 3.19 12.88
CA LEU A 9 -2.38 4.12 12.06
C LEU A 9 -3.16 4.41 10.77
N LEU A 10 -3.57 5.67 10.59
CA LEU A 10 -4.39 6.09 9.45
C LEU A 10 -3.51 6.67 8.34
N GLY A 11 -3.22 5.86 7.33
CA GLY A 11 -2.46 6.27 6.16
C GLY A 11 -1.30 5.36 5.79
N ASP A 12 -0.29 5.96 5.15
CA ASP A 12 0.83 5.25 4.57
C ASP A 12 1.94 5.01 5.61
N GLY A 13 2.43 3.78 5.67
CA GLY A 13 3.40 3.33 6.67
C GLY A 13 4.74 4.06 6.59
N GLU A 14 5.12 4.54 5.42
CA GLU A 14 6.37 5.27 5.19
C GLU A 14 6.51 6.51 6.08
N LEU A 15 5.39 7.17 6.40
CA LEU A 15 5.36 8.33 7.30
C LEU A 15 5.07 7.94 8.75
N LEU A 16 4.17 6.98 8.93
CA LEU A 16 3.59 6.68 10.25
C LEU A 16 4.49 5.78 11.08
N LEU A 17 5.06 4.73 10.47
CA LEU A 17 5.80 3.72 11.24
C LEU A 17 7.07 4.24 11.91
N PRO A 18 7.94 5.02 11.25
CA PRO A 18 9.14 5.55 11.92
C PRO A 18 8.78 6.40 13.14
N ALA A 19 7.93 7.41 12.96
CA ALA A 19 7.51 8.29 14.05
C ALA A 19 6.81 7.56 15.19
N PHE A 20 5.99 6.56 14.87
CA PHE A 20 5.30 5.74 15.87
C PHE A 20 6.27 4.86 16.66
N ILE A 21 7.24 4.22 15.98
CA ILE A 21 8.24 3.36 16.63
C ILE A 21 9.15 4.19 17.54
N ASP A 22 9.61 5.34 17.07
CA ASP A 22 10.45 6.25 17.85
C ASP A 22 9.73 6.70 19.13
N ALA A 23 8.48 7.14 19.01
CA ALA A 23 7.66 7.52 20.15
C ALA A 23 7.41 6.36 21.13
N LEU A 24 7.20 5.12 20.61
CA LEU A 24 7.08 3.94 21.48
C LEU A 24 8.36 3.65 22.25
N GLN A 25 9.51 3.86 21.64
CA GLN A 25 10.81 3.67 22.33
C GLN A 25 11.02 4.72 23.41
N GLU A 26 10.73 5.99 23.11
CA GLU A 26 10.83 7.08 24.10
C GLU A 26 9.90 6.88 25.30
N LEU A 27 8.71 6.36 25.03
CA LEU A 27 7.68 6.12 26.06
C LEU A 27 7.82 4.74 26.75
N ARG A 28 8.93 4.04 26.53
CA ARG A 28 9.18 2.75 27.18
C ARG A 28 9.22 2.92 28.70
N GLY A 29 8.36 2.19 29.42
CA GLY A 29 8.23 2.28 30.88
C GLY A 29 7.20 3.28 31.37
N SER A 30 6.66 4.17 30.54
CA SER A 30 5.54 5.03 30.93
C SER A 30 4.25 4.23 31.16
N PRO A 31 3.38 4.68 32.07
CA PRO A 31 2.06 4.09 32.26
C PRO A 31 1.27 4.01 30.95
N ARG A 32 0.48 2.94 30.76
CA ARG A 32 -0.26 2.70 29.49
C ARG A 32 -1.12 3.90 29.09
N ARG A 33 -1.84 4.54 30.03
CA ARG A 33 -2.71 5.69 29.72
C ARG A 33 -1.91 6.88 29.19
N GLU A 34 -0.80 7.21 29.84
CA GLU A 34 0.09 8.30 29.41
C GLU A 34 0.67 8.01 28.03
N ARG A 35 1.14 6.79 27.80
CA ARG A 35 1.64 6.36 26.49
C ARG A 35 0.61 6.51 25.39
N LEU A 36 -0.63 6.07 25.62
CA LEU A 36 -1.72 6.22 24.63
C LEU A 36 -2.07 7.69 24.35
N LEU A 37 -2.11 8.55 25.38
CA LEU A 37 -2.33 9.99 25.20
C LEU A 37 -1.22 10.64 24.36
N ARG A 38 0.05 10.30 24.62
CA ARG A 38 1.18 10.83 23.87
C ARG A 38 1.18 10.34 22.42
N LEU A 39 0.90 9.05 22.18
CA LEU A 39 0.79 8.49 20.84
C LEU A 39 -0.35 9.13 20.04
N ALA A 40 -1.48 9.46 20.68
CA ALA A 40 -2.60 10.12 20.03
C ALA A 40 -2.29 11.54 19.54
N GLN A 41 -1.17 12.15 19.98
CA GLN A 41 -0.71 13.45 19.48
C GLN A 41 0.02 13.34 18.13
N LEU A 42 0.45 12.14 17.73
CA LEU A 42 1.13 11.95 16.47
C LEU A 42 0.14 12.06 15.30
N PRO A 43 0.53 12.74 14.22
CA PRO A 43 -0.32 12.81 13.02
C PRO A 43 -0.69 11.41 12.51
N GLY A 44 -1.98 11.18 12.24
CA GLY A 44 -2.48 9.91 11.72
C GLY A 44 -2.61 8.78 12.74
N VAL A 45 -2.35 9.03 14.02
CA VAL A 45 -2.49 8.02 15.07
C VAL A 45 -3.86 8.16 15.76
N TYR A 46 -4.71 7.16 15.57
CA TYR A 46 -6.02 7.05 16.23
C TYR A 46 -5.96 6.02 17.37
N VAL A 47 -6.31 6.46 18.56
CA VAL A 47 -6.38 5.61 19.76
C VAL A 47 -7.86 5.41 20.14
N PRO A 48 -8.48 4.28 19.76
CA PRO A 48 -9.92 4.07 19.89
C PRO A 48 -10.48 4.31 21.30
N SER A 49 -9.72 3.94 22.34
CA SER A 49 -10.14 4.08 23.74
C SER A 49 -10.23 5.54 24.24
N LEU A 50 -9.75 6.50 23.44
CA LEU A 50 -9.82 7.94 23.77
C LEU A 50 -10.95 8.65 23.03
N TYR A 51 -11.80 7.91 22.33
CA TYR A 51 -12.95 8.45 21.59
C TYR A 51 -14.22 7.65 21.88
N ALA A 52 -15.36 8.30 21.75
CA ALA A 52 -16.66 7.65 21.89
C ALA A 52 -17.54 7.89 20.65
N PRO A 53 -18.18 6.84 20.10
CA PRO A 53 -19.15 7.03 19.05
C PRO A 53 -20.43 7.69 19.61
N ARG A 54 -20.95 8.66 18.87
CA ARG A 54 -22.23 9.30 19.18
C ARG A 54 -23.24 8.95 18.09
N TYR A 55 -24.41 8.51 18.51
CA TYR A 55 -25.50 8.09 17.64
C TYR A 55 -26.69 9.03 17.78
N ASP A 56 -27.49 9.11 16.72
CA ASP A 56 -28.80 9.77 16.76
C ASP A 56 -29.89 8.87 17.36
N SER A 57 -31.15 9.37 17.34
CA SER A 57 -32.32 8.64 17.83
C SER A 57 -32.64 7.38 17.06
N ASP A 58 -32.20 7.30 15.80
CA ASP A 58 -32.42 6.18 14.87
C ASP A 58 -31.27 5.16 14.90
N GLY A 59 -30.26 5.39 15.76
CA GLY A 59 -29.09 4.53 15.92
C GLY A 59 -28.04 4.72 14.83
N GLN A 60 -28.09 5.80 14.05
CA GLN A 60 -27.08 6.11 13.05
C GLN A 60 -25.88 6.83 13.69
N LEU A 61 -24.67 6.44 13.30
CA LEU A 61 -23.44 7.10 13.77
C LEU A 61 -23.35 8.52 13.19
N ILE A 62 -23.38 9.53 14.05
CA ILE A 62 -23.28 10.93 13.66
C ILE A 62 -21.91 11.54 13.94
N ALA A 63 -21.17 11.03 14.92
CA ALA A 63 -19.82 11.50 15.24
C ALA A 63 -19.03 10.46 16.01
N ILE A 64 -17.72 10.66 16.04
CA ILE A 64 -16.79 9.99 16.96
C ILE A 64 -16.09 11.11 17.71
N ASP A 65 -16.53 11.35 18.96
CA ASP A 65 -16.08 12.49 19.75
C ASP A 65 -14.89 12.12 20.64
N PRO A 66 -13.90 13.01 20.83
CA PRO A 66 -12.83 12.81 21.78
C PRO A 66 -13.37 12.82 23.22
N LEU A 67 -12.87 11.92 24.06
CA LEU A 67 -13.21 11.83 25.47
C LEU A 67 -12.44 12.82 26.35
N THR A 68 -11.43 13.47 25.83
CA THR A 68 -10.59 14.46 26.50
C THR A 68 -10.10 15.51 25.51
N ALA A 69 -9.89 16.73 25.98
CA ALA A 69 -9.31 17.82 25.18
C ALA A 69 -7.84 17.60 24.81
N GLU A 70 -7.19 16.61 25.40
CA GLU A 70 -5.79 16.25 25.13
C GLU A 70 -5.61 15.52 23.79
N VAL A 71 -6.68 15.08 23.13
CA VAL A 71 -6.57 14.38 21.84
C VAL A 71 -7.25 15.18 20.72
N PRO A 72 -6.78 15.06 19.46
CA PRO A 72 -7.34 15.83 18.37
C PRO A 72 -8.79 15.45 18.09
N ALA A 73 -9.63 16.45 17.79
CA ALA A 73 -11.02 16.20 17.41
C ALA A 73 -11.13 15.41 16.09
N GLN A 74 -10.14 15.49 15.23
CA GLN A 74 -10.07 14.78 13.97
C GLN A 74 -8.66 14.26 13.73
N VAL A 75 -8.54 12.97 13.43
CA VAL A 75 -7.28 12.34 13.05
C VAL A 75 -7.14 12.34 11.53
N ALA A 76 -6.19 13.11 11.01
CA ALA A 76 -5.97 13.23 9.58
C ALA A 76 -5.13 12.08 9.03
N LYS A 77 -5.60 11.44 7.95
CA LYS A 77 -4.86 10.42 7.23
C LYS A 77 -3.52 10.98 6.70
N GLN A 78 -2.45 10.23 6.91
CA GLN A 78 -1.12 10.56 6.37
C GLN A 78 -0.93 9.93 5.00
N THR A 79 -0.44 10.71 4.04
CA THR A 79 -0.29 10.28 2.64
C THR A 79 1.15 10.46 2.19
N TRP A 80 1.83 9.36 1.88
CA TRP A 80 3.16 9.38 1.27
C TRP A 80 3.11 9.95 -0.16
N ARG A 81 4.01 10.88 -0.47
CA ARG A 81 4.11 11.56 -1.76
C ARG A 81 5.53 11.51 -2.34
N GLY A 82 6.32 10.53 -1.91
CA GLY A 82 7.65 10.31 -2.46
C GLY A 82 7.62 9.65 -3.85
N ASN A 83 8.77 9.63 -4.51
CA ASN A 83 8.94 9.05 -5.85
C ASN A 83 9.01 7.52 -5.85
N THR A 84 9.02 6.88 -4.68
CA THR A 84 9.08 5.42 -4.55
C THR A 84 7.86 4.91 -3.79
N LEU A 85 7.38 3.75 -4.17
CA LEU A 85 6.42 2.97 -3.41
C LEU A 85 7.12 1.74 -2.81
N SER A 86 6.36 0.86 -2.16
CA SER A 86 6.94 -0.28 -1.46
C SER A 86 7.48 -1.35 -2.41
N HIS A 87 8.54 -2.02 -2.00
CA HIS A 87 9.02 -3.25 -2.63
C HIS A 87 9.49 -4.24 -1.55
N SER A 88 9.64 -5.52 -1.92
CA SER A 88 10.11 -6.55 -1.00
C SER A 88 11.55 -6.27 -0.54
N THR A 89 11.75 -6.18 0.77
CA THR A 89 13.09 -6.12 1.40
C THR A 89 13.55 -7.50 1.88
N VAL A 90 12.62 -8.43 2.08
CA VAL A 90 12.89 -9.82 2.45
C VAL A 90 12.35 -10.73 1.36
N ILE A 91 13.22 -11.55 0.76
CA ILE A 91 12.88 -12.54 -0.25
C ILE A 91 13.29 -13.91 0.30
N THR A 92 12.31 -14.77 0.56
CA THR A 92 12.53 -16.07 1.20
C THR A 92 11.63 -17.15 0.59
N PRO A 93 12.06 -18.40 0.54
CA PRO A 93 11.21 -19.53 0.15
C PRO A 93 10.09 -19.82 1.15
N GLU A 94 10.19 -19.32 2.39
CA GLU A 94 9.22 -19.53 3.47
C GLU A 94 8.02 -18.57 3.41
N ALA A 95 8.01 -17.61 2.48
CA ALA A 95 6.89 -16.68 2.34
C ALA A 95 5.68 -17.34 1.66
N ALA A 96 4.48 -16.76 1.86
CA ALA A 96 3.24 -17.19 1.18
C ALA A 96 3.38 -17.18 -0.35
N TRP A 97 4.15 -16.23 -0.89
CA TRP A 97 4.62 -16.22 -2.29
C TRP A 97 6.14 -16.39 -2.28
N PRO A 98 6.61 -17.65 -2.36
CA PRO A 98 8.01 -17.96 -2.10
C PRO A 98 8.95 -17.39 -3.19
N SER A 99 10.08 -16.85 -2.72
CA SER A 99 11.18 -16.41 -3.58
C SER A 99 10.75 -15.45 -4.70
N ILE A 100 9.81 -14.53 -4.41
CA ILE A 100 9.37 -13.50 -5.34
C ILE A 100 9.75 -12.11 -4.82
N HIS A 101 10.30 -11.28 -5.69
CA HIS A 101 10.48 -9.85 -5.45
C HIS A 101 9.24 -9.10 -5.91
N MET A 102 8.55 -8.46 -5.00
CA MET A 102 7.34 -7.71 -5.28
C MET A 102 7.65 -6.22 -5.31
N VAL A 103 7.12 -5.52 -6.32
CA VAL A 103 7.24 -4.07 -6.49
C VAL A 103 5.86 -3.46 -6.63
N GLU A 104 5.55 -2.50 -5.78
CA GLU A 104 4.31 -1.72 -5.89
C GLU A 104 4.45 -0.68 -7.00
N VAL A 105 3.73 -0.91 -8.11
CA VAL A 105 3.78 -0.08 -9.32
C VAL A 105 2.85 1.13 -9.19
N VAL A 106 1.70 0.95 -8.56
CA VAL A 106 0.71 2.00 -8.31
C VAL A 106 0.10 1.83 -6.93
N ARG A 107 -0.23 2.92 -6.26
CA ARG A 107 -1.01 2.92 -5.01
C ARG A 107 -2.34 3.61 -5.23
N SER A 108 -3.43 3.00 -4.75
CA SER A 108 -4.81 3.35 -5.04
C SER A 108 -5.24 2.97 -6.47
N CYS A 109 -6.43 3.39 -6.86
CA CYS A 109 -7.00 3.20 -8.19
C CYS A 109 -7.80 4.45 -8.57
N PRO A 110 -7.70 4.93 -9.82
CA PRO A 110 -8.40 6.14 -10.25
C PRO A 110 -9.88 5.92 -10.56
N GLU A 111 -10.34 4.66 -10.61
CA GLU A 111 -11.68 4.32 -11.12
C GLU A 111 -12.80 4.54 -10.09
N LEU A 112 -12.49 4.56 -8.80
CA LEU A 112 -13.46 4.85 -7.73
C LEU A 112 -14.76 4.05 -7.83
N CYS A 113 -14.68 2.77 -8.18
CA CYS A 113 -15.83 1.87 -8.29
C CYS A 113 -16.65 1.88 -6.99
N ARG A 114 -17.97 1.98 -7.07
CA ARG A 114 -18.87 2.16 -5.91
C ARG A 114 -18.77 1.07 -4.85
N PHE A 115 -18.38 -0.13 -5.24
CA PHE A 115 -18.21 -1.28 -4.34
C PHE A 115 -16.80 -1.42 -3.75
N CYS A 116 -15.81 -0.67 -4.26
CA CYS A 116 -14.40 -0.85 -3.94
C CYS A 116 -13.93 0.07 -2.82
N LEU A 117 -13.95 -0.41 -1.59
CA LEU A 117 -13.44 0.33 -0.45
C LEU A 117 -11.94 0.66 -0.56
N ALA A 118 -11.16 -0.24 -1.17
CA ALA A 118 -9.69 -0.09 -1.27
C ALA A 118 -9.28 1.20 -2.02
N SER A 119 -9.98 1.57 -3.11
CA SER A 119 -9.70 2.79 -3.84
C SER A 119 -9.83 4.02 -2.96
N TYR A 120 -10.93 4.11 -2.20
CA TYR A 120 -11.21 5.26 -1.33
C TYR A 120 -10.25 5.35 -0.13
N LEU A 121 -9.89 4.22 0.46
CA LEU A 121 -8.98 4.18 1.62
C LEU A 121 -7.57 4.64 1.27
N THR A 122 -7.11 4.36 0.04
CA THR A 122 -5.73 4.60 -0.37
C THR A 122 -5.54 5.83 -1.26
N LEU A 123 -6.59 6.63 -1.51
CA LEU A 123 -6.48 7.90 -2.24
C LEU A 123 -5.39 8.82 -1.67
N PRO A 124 -4.78 9.66 -2.53
CA PRO A 124 -4.95 9.78 -3.99
C PRO A 124 -4.29 8.64 -4.75
N PHE A 125 -4.65 8.46 -6.03
CA PHE A 125 -3.92 7.57 -6.93
C PHE A 125 -2.50 8.11 -7.13
N ARG A 126 -1.51 7.24 -6.99
CA ARG A 126 -0.08 7.61 -7.02
C ARG A 126 0.71 6.59 -7.81
N THR A 127 1.62 7.13 -8.62
CA THR A 127 2.52 6.37 -9.48
C THR A 127 3.93 6.88 -9.25
N PRO A 128 4.91 6.03 -8.93
CA PRO A 128 6.32 6.40 -8.93
C PRO A 128 6.79 6.67 -10.36
N SER A 129 7.81 7.49 -10.53
CA SER A 129 8.43 7.65 -11.86
C SER A 129 9.09 6.34 -12.30
N LEU A 130 9.19 6.14 -13.61
CA LEU A 130 9.84 4.94 -14.15
C LEU A 130 11.32 4.90 -13.74
N ASP A 131 12.06 5.97 -14.03
CA ASP A 131 13.52 5.99 -13.90
C ASP A 131 14.00 6.08 -12.44
N ASP A 132 13.38 6.97 -11.65
CA ASP A 132 13.84 7.23 -10.26
C ASP A 132 13.14 6.35 -9.22
N GLY A 133 12.06 5.67 -9.59
CA GLY A 133 11.23 4.88 -8.68
C GLY A 133 11.14 3.41 -9.05
N LEU A 134 10.55 3.07 -10.19
CA LEU A 134 10.25 1.68 -10.55
C LEU A 134 11.49 0.89 -10.95
N ILE A 135 12.35 1.44 -11.79
CA ILE A 135 13.57 0.75 -12.24
C ILE A 135 14.47 0.41 -11.05
N PRO A 136 14.83 1.36 -10.16
CA PRO A 136 15.61 1.03 -8.97
C PRO A 136 14.94 0.02 -8.05
N ALA A 137 13.61 0.10 -7.87
CA ALA A 137 12.86 -0.84 -7.04
C ALA A 137 12.88 -2.27 -7.63
N VAL A 138 12.76 -2.41 -8.94
CA VAL A 138 12.88 -3.72 -9.62
C VAL A 138 14.30 -4.27 -9.48
N GLU A 139 15.31 -3.46 -9.78
CA GLU A 139 16.73 -3.87 -9.74
C GLU A 139 17.16 -4.31 -8.34
N ALA A 140 16.63 -3.71 -7.28
CA ALA A 140 16.97 -4.04 -5.89
C ALA A 140 16.78 -5.53 -5.55
N GLY A 141 15.83 -6.22 -6.18
CA GLY A 141 15.54 -7.64 -5.90
C GLY A 141 16.10 -8.65 -6.90
N LEU A 142 16.55 -8.20 -8.08
CA LEU A 142 16.97 -9.12 -9.16
C LEU A 142 18.25 -9.89 -8.87
N GLY A 143 19.07 -9.40 -7.94
CA GLY A 143 20.24 -10.14 -7.45
C GLY A 143 19.87 -11.36 -6.59
N ALA A 144 18.72 -11.34 -5.95
CA ALA A 144 18.26 -12.38 -5.03
C ALA A 144 17.28 -13.38 -5.67
N THR A 145 16.55 -12.98 -6.71
CA THR A 145 15.54 -13.83 -7.36
C THR A 145 15.35 -13.48 -8.84
N ARG A 146 14.87 -14.47 -9.61
CA ARG A 146 14.40 -14.29 -11.00
C ARG A 146 12.88 -14.30 -11.11
N ARG A 147 12.18 -14.00 -10.01
CA ARG A 147 10.73 -13.92 -9.98
C ARG A 147 10.33 -12.52 -9.55
N LEU A 148 9.70 -11.78 -10.44
CA LEU A 148 9.21 -10.42 -10.22
C LEU A 148 7.69 -10.40 -10.18
N GLY A 149 7.12 -9.77 -9.16
CA GLY A 149 5.69 -9.48 -9.04
C GLY A 149 5.44 -7.98 -9.10
N LEU A 150 4.66 -7.53 -10.07
CA LEU A 150 4.19 -6.15 -10.18
C LEU A 150 2.85 -6.03 -9.47
N LEU A 151 2.82 -5.24 -8.40
CA LEU A 151 1.65 -5.10 -7.52
C LEU A 151 1.00 -3.72 -7.63
N GLY A 152 -0.29 -3.70 -7.38
CA GLY A 152 -1.09 -2.48 -7.31
C GLY A 152 -2.57 -2.78 -7.56
N ALA A 153 -3.43 -1.87 -7.19
CA ALA A 153 -4.87 -2.00 -7.43
C ALA A 153 -5.23 -1.88 -8.91
N SER A 154 -4.38 -1.24 -9.71
CA SER A 154 -4.56 -1.06 -11.15
C SER A 154 -3.22 -0.82 -11.84
N VAL A 155 -2.37 -1.84 -11.87
CA VAL A 155 -0.97 -1.78 -12.33
C VAL A 155 -0.86 -1.23 -13.76
N THR A 156 -1.74 -1.68 -14.64
CA THR A 156 -1.78 -1.31 -16.05
C THR A 156 -2.23 0.14 -16.32
N GLN A 157 -2.66 0.88 -15.29
CA GLN A 157 -3.00 2.30 -15.39
C GLN A 157 -1.84 3.22 -14.98
N HIS A 158 -0.66 2.67 -14.72
CA HIS A 158 0.53 3.50 -14.57
C HIS A 158 0.82 4.22 -15.90
N PRO A 159 1.05 5.55 -15.90
CA PRO A 159 1.25 6.32 -17.15
C PRO A 159 2.37 5.80 -18.04
N GLN A 160 3.41 5.24 -17.43
CA GLN A 160 4.59 4.70 -18.13
C GLN A 160 4.63 3.15 -18.07
N PHE A 161 3.46 2.51 -18.06
CA PHE A 161 3.41 1.04 -17.93
C PHE A 161 3.96 0.33 -19.17
N ASP A 162 3.71 0.86 -20.34
CA ASP A 162 4.20 0.28 -21.59
C ASP A 162 5.74 0.39 -21.70
N GLU A 163 6.30 1.53 -21.28
CA GLU A 163 7.76 1.70 -21.20
C GLU A 163 8.39 0.73 -20.18
N LEU A 164 7.75 0.54 -19.03
CA LEU A 164 8.19 -0.46 -18.05
C LEU A 164 8.17 -1.87 -18.64
N LEU A 165 7.12 -2.24 -19.36
CA LEU A 165 7.03 -3.55 -20.03
C LEU A 165 8.12 -3.73 -21.08
N GLN A 166 8.38 -2.72 -21.89
CA GLN A 166 9.44 -2.78 -22.90
C GLN A 166 10.82 -2.88 -22.24
N TRP A 167 11.06 -2.14 -21.17
CA TRP A 167 12.29 -2.25 -20.40
C TRP A 167 12.46 -3.66 -19.82
N LEU A 168 11.42 -4.27 -19.26
CA LEU A 168 11.41 -5.64 -18.77
C LEU A 168 11.48 -6.69 -19.87
N ASN A 169 11.23 -6.32 -21.12
CA ASN A 169 11.35 -7.22 -22.28
C ASN A 169 12.77 -7.32 -22.83
N GLN A 170 13.74 -6.55 -22.33
CA GLN A 170 15.14 -6.62 -22.75
C GLN A 170 15.75 -7.99 -22.45
N GLU A 171 16.78 -8.37 -23.23
CA GLU A 171 17.46 -9.67 -23.14
C GLU A 171 18.03 -9.96 -21.74
N ARG A 172 18.49 -8.93 -21.03
CA ARG A 172 19.03 -9.07 -19.66
C ARG A 172 18.01 -9.65 -18.65
N PHE A 173 16.73 -9.63 -18.97
CA PHE A 173 15.64 -10.20 -18.17
C PHE A 173 15.11 -11.53 -18.75
N ALA A 174 15.80 -12.15 -19.72
CA ALA A 174 15.33 -13.37 -20.38
C ALA A 174 14.90 -14.46 -19.40
N ASP A 175 15.67 -14.64 -18.32
CA ASP A 175 15.41 -15.63 -17.28
C ASP A 175 14.47 -15.13 -16.15
N THR A 176 13.98 -13.89 -16.25
CA THR A 176 13.11 -13.31 -15.22
C THR A 176 11.65 -13.63 -15.52
N ARG A 177 11.02 -14.36 -14.61
CA ARG A 177 9.58 -14.61 -14.67
C ARG A 177 8.83 -13.41 -14.09
N ILE A 178 7.89 -12.86 -14.87
CA ILE A 178 7.09 -11.71 -14.47
C ILE A 178 5.65 -12.16 -14.20
N SER A 179 5.08 -11.66 -13.12
CA SER A 179 3.65 -11.74 -12.79
C SER A 179 3.10 -10.37 -12.49
N VAL A 180 1.83 -10.16 -12.81
CA VAL A 180 1.11 -8.91 -12.50
C VAL A 180 -0.08 -9.23 -11.61
N SER A 181 -0.46 -8.30 -10.75
CA SER A 181 -1.74 -8.34 -10.04
C SER A 181 -2.90 -8.27 -11.03
N SER A 182 -4.14 -8.35 -10.53
CA SER A 182 -5.33 -8.23 -11.38
C SER A 182 -5.29 -6.98 -12.26
N VAL A 183 -5.64 -7.15 -13.53
CA VAL A 183 -5.69 -6.08 -14.52
C VAL A 183 -7.14 -5.84 -14.98
N ARG A 184 -7.46 -4.64 -15.36
CA ARG A 184 -8.77 -4.32 -15.96
C ARG A 184 -8.86 -4.88 -17.36
N ALA A 185 -10.04 -5.38 -17.75
CA ALA A 185 -10.25 -5.93 -19.08
C ALA A 185 -9.88 -4.94 -20.20
N ALA A 186 -10.24 -3.66 -20.03
CA ALA A 186 -9.97 -2.61 -21.02
C ALA A 186 -8.48 -2.26 -21.19
N THR A 187 -7.61 -2.67 -20.26
CA THR A 187 -6.16 -2.38 -20.32
C THR A 187 -5.33 -3.58 -20.78
N VAL A 188 -5.98 -4.70 -21.12
CA VAL A 188 -5.30 -5.89 -21.66
C VAL A 188 -4.99 -5.66 -23.14
N THR A 189 -3.70 -5.51 -23.43
CA THR A 189 -3.21 -5.39 -24.82
C THR A 189 -2.58 -6.68 -25.29
N HIS A 190 -2.47 -6.85 -26.60
CA HIS A 190 -1.73 -7.98 -27.21
C HIS A 190 -0.25 -7.97 -26.77
N GLU A 191 0.35 -6.78 -26.65
CA GLU A 191 1.73 -6.62 -26.21
C GLU A 191 1.92 -7.09 -24.76
N LEU A 192 1.07 -6.65 -23.83
CA LEU A 192 1.07 -7.11 -22.44
C LEU A 192 0.99 -8.65 -22.37
N ALA A 193 0.02 -9.25 -23.07
CA ALA A 193 -0.16 -10.69 -23.08
C ALA A 193 1.08 -11.42 -23.65
N SER A 194 1.66 -10.90 -24.73
CA SER A 194 2.82 -11.49 -25.39
C SER A 194 4.10 -11.41 -24.51
N ILE A 195 4.33 -10.28 -23.84
CA ILE A 195 5.48 -10.12 -22.95
C ILE A 195 5.33 -11.02 -21.73
N LEU A 196 4.16 -11.04 -21.09
CA LEU A 196 3.91 -11.89 -19.93
C LEU A 196 4.08 -13.38 -20.28
N ALA A 197 3.60 -13.83 -21.44
CA ALA A 197 3.77 -15.21 -21.89
C ALA A 197 5.25 -15.56 -22.10
N ARG A 198 6.00 -14.69 -22.77
CA ARG A 198 7.46 -14.87 -22.96
C ARG A 198 8.22 -14.88 -21.62
N ARG A 199 7.76 -14.13 -20.63
CA ARG A 199 8.33 -14.03 -19.27
C ARG A 199 7.77 -15.08 -18.31
N GLY A 200 7.18 -16.16 -18.82
CA GLY A 200 6.79 -17.34 -18.06
C GLY A 200 5.53 -17.18 -17.22
N SER A 201 4.74 -16.13 -17.43
CA SER A 201 3.40 -16.02 -16.85
C SER A 201 2.46 -17.02 -17.51
N LYS A 202 1.79 -17.84 -16.68
CA LYS A 202 0.87 -18.88 -17.18
C LYS A 202 -0.58 -18.43 -17.21
N SER A 203 -0.90 -17.37 -16.48
CA SER A 203 -2.26 -16.84 -16.34
C SER A 203 -2.21 -15.36 -15.97
N ILE A 204 -3.27 -14.67 -16.27
CA ILE A 204 -3.54 -13.29 -15.91
C ILE A 204 -4.93 -13.25 -15.29
N THR A 205 -5.07 -12.53 -14.19
CA THR A 205 -6.38 -12.30 -13.56
C THR A 205 -6.96 -11.02 -14.12
N ILE A 206 -8.14 -11.12 -14.72
CA ILE A 206 -8.82 -9.98 -15.32
C ILE A 206 -10.00 -9.61 -14.43
N ALA A 207 -10.07 -8.34 -14.02
CA ALA A 207 -11.20 -7.74 -13.34
C ALA A 207 -12.18 -7.17 -14.38
N ILE A 208 -13.44 -7.60 -14.29
CA ILE A 208 -14.54 -7.11 -15.12
C ILE A 208 -15.38 -6.17 -14.24
N GLU A 209 -15.25 -4.88 -14.47
CA GLU A 209 -15.85 -3.81 -13.66
C GLU A 209 -16.64 -2.81 -14.51
#